data_6ad461a164c3e70792a0d0b9f7a222fc
#
_entry.id   6ad461a164c3e70792a0d0b9f7a222fc
#
_cell.length_a   1.000
_cell.length_b   1.000
_cell.length_c   1.000
_cell.angle_alpha   90.00
_cell.angle_beta   90.00
_cell.angle_gamma   90.00
#
_symmetry.space_group_name_H-M   'P 1'
#
loop_
_entity.id
_entity.type
_entity.pdbx_description
1 polymer ?
#
loop_
_entity_poly.entity_id
_entity_poly.type
_entity_poly.pdbx_seq_one_letter_code
_entity_poly.pdbx_strand_id
1 'polypeptide(L)'
;FHLTDDNAIDIQYEAVTDKKTVINMTNHSYFNLSGNPAVAATDHLLYVNADGYTPVDSTFMTTGEIVPVAETPMDFTQPKEIGREIDRYDFVQLKNGNGYDHNFVLNTKGDLSTVAARLSSPESGIVLEVYTDEPGIQVYTGNFLDGTVKGKKGVVYNQRASVCLETQHFPDSPNKPRW
;
A
#
# COMPACT_ATOMS: atom_id res chain seq x y z
N PHE A 1 8.55 -17.01 -3.80
CA PHE A 1 8.87 -16.52 -2.44
C PHE A 1 10.13 -17.23 -1.93
N HIS A 2 11.13 -16.46 -1.53
CA HIS A 2 12.34 -16.96 -0.92
C HIS A 2 12.57 -16.20 0.39
N LEU A 3 12.66 -16.93 1.50
CA LEU A 3 13.06 -16.37 2.80
C LEU A 3 14.58 -16.38 2.88
N THR A 4 15.17 -15.21 3.07
CA THR A 4 16.63 -15.06 3.13
C THR A 4 17.16 -15.19 4.56
N ASP A 5 18.48 -15.40 4.70
CA ASP A 5 19.13 -15.53 6.02
C ASP A 5 19.22 -14.19 6.78
N ASP A 6 19.00 -13.06 6.09
CA ASP A 6 19.01 -11.70 6.65
C ASP A 6 17.62 -11.14 6.94
N ASN A 7 16.62 -12.03 7.13
CA ASN A 7 15.23 -11.72 7.47
C ASN A 7 14.48 -10.96 6.38
N ALA A 8 14.79 -11.15 5.11
CA ALA A 8 14.01 -10.63 4.01
C ALA A 8 13.15 -11.73 3.36
N ILE A 9 12.08 -11.30 2.71
CA ILE A 9 11.26 -12.12 1.82
C ILE A 9 11.46 -11.59 0.40
N ASP A 10 12.15 -12.38 -0.43
CA ASP A 10 12.31 -12.09 -1.85
C ASP A 10 11.11 -12.64 -2.62
N ILE A 11 10.45 -11.78 -3.38
CA ILE A 11 9.25 -12.10 -4.16
C ILE A 11 9.55 -11.84 -5.63
N GLN A 12 9.58 -12.91 -6.41
CA GLN A 12 9.81 -12.84 -7.85
C GLN A 12 8.58 -13.35 -8.58
N TYR A 13 8.26 -12.67 -9.67
CA TYR A 13 7.15 -13.02 -10.56
C TYR A 13 7.72 -13.41 -11.93
N GLU A 14 7.21 -14.50 -12.47
CA GLU A 14 7.50 -14.96 -13.81
C GLU A 14 6.19 -15.39 -14.48
N ALA A 15 5.96 -14.93 -15.69
CA ALA A 15 4.78 -15.31 -16.47
C ALA A 15 5.12 -15.48 -17.93
N VAL A 16 4.47 -16.44 -18.58
CA VAL A 16 4.53 -16.68 -20.03
C VAL A 16 3.13 -16.64 -20.60
N THR A 17 3.00 -16.19 -21.84
CA THR A 17 1.72 -16.13 -22.54
C THR A 17 1.90 -16.54 -24.00
N ASP A 18 0.86 -17.12 -24.59
CA ASP A 18 0.82 -17.52 -26.01
C ASP A 18 0.30 -16.40 -26.92
N LYS A 19 -0.27 -15.33 -26.34
CA LYS A 19 -0.82 -14.17 -27.05
C LYS A 19 -0.59 -12.89 -26.26
N LYS A 20 -0.63 -11.75 -26.96
CA LYS A 20 -0.56 -10.43 -26.33
C LYS A 20 -1.65 -10.30 -25.27
N THR A 21 -1.25 -10.01 -24.05
CA THR A 21 -2.14 -9.82 -22.89
C THR A 21 -1.63 -8.71 -21.99
N VAL A 22 -2.47 -8.26 -21.09
CA VAL A 22 -2.11 -7.33 -20.00
C VAL A 22 -1.78 -8.14 -18.77
N ILE A 23 -0.72 -7.76 -18.06
CA ILE A 23 -0.32 -8.37 -16.81
C ILE A 23 0.11 -7.29 -15.83
N ASN A 24 -0.33 -7.41 -14.57
CA ASN A 24 0.11 -6.59 -13.44
C ASN A 24 0.02 -7.47 -12.20
N MET A 25 1.16 -7.96 -11.72
CA MET A 25 1.24 -8.89 -10.59
C MET A 25 1.69 -8.13 -9.37
N THR A 26 1.07 -8.45 -8.24
CA THR A 26 1.42 -7.86 -6.94
C THR A 26 1.31 -8.89 -5.82
N ASN A 27 1.81 -8.55 -4.66
CA ASN A 27 1.58 -9.28 -3.41
C ASN A 27 0.62 -8.49 -2.53
N HIS A 28 -0.48 -9.11 -2.12
CA HIS A 28 -1.52 -8.49 -1.31
C HIS A 28 -1.50 -9.03 0.12
N SER A 29 -0.33 -9.05 0.74
CA SER A 29 -0.20 -9.42 2.14
C SER A 29 -0.75 -8.33 3.06
N TYR A 30 -1.48 -8.76 4.09
CA TYR A 30 -2.03 -7.91 5.13
C TYR A 30 -1.09 -7.90 6.33
N PHE A 31 -0.42 -6.78 6.57
CA PHE A 31 0.56 -6.63 7.65
C PHE A 31 -0.06 -5.96 8.88
N ASN A 32 0.18 -6.55 10.04
CA ASN A 32 0.01 -5.91 11.34
C ASN A 32 1.24 -6.23 12.18
N LEU A 33 2.08 -5.23 12.37
CA LEU A 33 3.39 -5.41 13.02
C LEU A 33 3.30 -5.32 14.56
N SER A 34 2.11 -5.03 15.13
CA SER A 34 1.93 -5.02 16.59
C SER A 34 2.04 -6.42 17.23
N GLY A 35 1.91 -7.49 16.42
CA GLY A 35 1.82 -8.87 16.90
C GLY A 35 0.41 -9.27 17.32
N ASN A 36 -0.56 -8.36 17.32
CA ASN A 36 -1.97 -8.63 17.62
C ASN A 36 -2.86 -8.29 16.41
N PRO A 37 -3.22 -9.27 15.57
CA PRO A 37 -4.00 -9.01 14.36
C PRO A 37 -5.47 -8.64 14.62
N ALA A 38 -5.93 -8.64 15.87
CA ALA A 38 -7.28 -8.23 16.24
C ALA A 38 -7.42 -6.72 16.47
N VAL A 39 -6.30 -6.00 16.61
CA VAL A 39 -6.31 -4.55 16.82
C VAL A 39 -6.06 -3.80 15.51
N ALA A 40 -6.49 -2.55 15.45
CA ALA A 40 -6.22 -1.69 14.30
C ALA A 40 -4.71 -1.40 14.19
N ALA A 41 -4.20 -1.33 12.95
CA ALA A 41 -2.82 -0.96 12.63
C ALA A 41 -2.67 0.56 12.38
N THR A 42 -3.58 1.36 12.91
CA THR A 42 -3.62 2.81 12.67
C THR A 42 -2.53 3.58 13.42
N ASP A 43 -1.96 3.00 14.47
CA ASP A 43 -0.81 3.51 15.22
C ASP A 43 0.54 3.28 14.54
N HIS A 44 0.57 2.49 13.46
CA HIS A 44 1.79 2.24 12.69
C HIS A 44 2.24 3.52 11.99
N LEU A 45 3.56 3.71 11.94
CA LEU A 45 4.19 4.79 11.19
C LEU A 45 4.46 4.31 9.77
N LEU A 46 3.97 5.05 8.80
CA LEU A 46 4.18 4.80 7.37
C LEU A 46 5.07 5.89 6.77
N TYR A 47 6.05 5.47 6.00
CA TYR A 47 6.83 6.29 5.07
C TYR A 47 6.66 5.73 3.67
N VAL A 48 6.49 6.60 2.67
CA VAL A 48 6.47 6.24 1.24
C VAL A 48 7.35 7.22 0.48
N ASN A 49 8.30 6.68 -0.27
CA ASN A 49 9.19 7.46 -1.13
C ASN A 49 8.49 7.84 -2.45
N ALA A 50 7.54 8.76 -2.34
CA ALA A 50 6.70 9.20 -3.44
C ALA A 50 6.27 10.65 -3.26
N ASP A 51 6.48 11.48 -4.29
CA ASP A 51 6.03 12.87 -4.30
C ASP A 51 4.63 13.04 -4.91
N GLY A 52 4.08 11.96 -5.46
CA GLY A 52 2.77 11.97 -6.10
C GLY A 52 2.01 10.67 -5.93
N TYR A 53 0.72 10.71 -6.21
CA TYR A 53 -0.17 9.55 -6.23
C TYR A 53 -1.16 9.66 -7.39
N THR A 54 -1.81 8.56 -7.75
CA THR A 54 -2.86 8.54 -8.77
C THR A 54 -4.24 8.64 -8.10
N PRO A 55 -4.96 9.77 -8.27
CA PRO A 55 -6.26 9.94 -7.63
C PRO A 55 -7.32 9.02 -8.25
N VAL A 56 -8.31 8.66 -7.44
CA VAL A 56 -9.46 7.84 -7.83
C VAL A 56 -10.77 8.62 -7.76
N ASP A 57 -11.71 8.27 -8.62
CA ASP A 57 -13.07 8.77 -8.55
C ASP A 57 -13.91 7.97 -7.51
N SER A 58 -15.20 8.28 -7.39
CA SER A 58 -16.11 7.61 -6.45
C SER A 58 -16.38 6.12 -6.77
N THR A 59 -15.91 5.64 -7.91
CA THR A 59 -15.99 4.23 -8.33
C THR A 59 -14.67 3.49 -8.20
N PHE A 60 -13.66 4.10 -7.56
CA PHE A 60 -12.29 3.62 -7.43
C PHE A 60 -11.49 3.55 -8.74
N MET A 61 -12.00 4.16 -9.81
CA MET A 61 -11.27 4.24 -11.07
C MET A 61 -10.27 5.40 -11.02
N THR A 62 -9.03 5.13 -11.46
CA THR A 62 -8.01 6.18 -11.57
C THR A 62 -8.39 7.23 -12.61
N THR A 63 -8.19 8.52 -12.28
CA THR A 63 -8.54 9.63 -13.17
C THR A 63 -7.59 9.79 -14.35
N GLY A 64 -6.38 9.20 -14.30
CA GLY A 64 -5.32 9.38 -15.29
C GLY A 64 -4.38 10.54 -14.97
N GLU A 65 -4.55 11.16 -13.81
CA GLU A 65 -3.67 12.20 -13.31
C GLU A 65 -2.65 11.62 -12.32
N ILE A 66 -1.54 12.33 -12.15
CA ILE A 66 -0.63 12.19 -11.02
C ILE A 66 -0.65 13.54 -10.30
N VAL A 67 -1.04 13.53 -9.03
CA VAL A 67 -1.13 14.74 -8.22
C VAL A 67 -0.13 14.71 -7.07
N PRO A 68 0.41 15.86 -6.65
CA PRO A 68 1.38 15.91 -5.56
C PRO A 68 0.76 15.49 -4.22
N VAL A 69 1.55 14.81 -3.38
CA VAL A 69 1.16 14.47 -2.00
C VAL A 69 1.32 15.66 -1.04
N ALA A 70 2.21 16.60 -1.35
CA ALA A 70 2.56 17.71 -0.47
C ALA A 70 1.33 18.50 0.00
N GLU A 71 1.32 18.86 1.29
CA GLU A 71 0.25 19.61 1.95
C GLU A 71 -1.13 18.89 1.95
N THR A 72 -1.15 17.57 1.73
CA THR A 72 -2.37 16.75 1.75
C THR A 72 -2.26 15.63 2.78
N PRO A 73 -3.36 14.99 3.17
CA PRO A 73 -3.32 13.77 4.00
C PRO A 73 -2.52 12.62 3.38
N MET A 74 -2.29 12.65 2.05
CA MET A 74 -1.52 11.64 1.33
C MET A 74 0.00 11.78 1.51
N ASP A 75 0.49 12.83 2.17
CA ASP A 75 1.92 13.06 2.38
C ASP A 75 2.49 12.09 3.43
N PHE A 76 3.22 11.08 2.96
CA PHE A 76 4.01 10.13 3.74
C PHE A 76 5.51 10.23 3.40
N THR A 77 5.97 11.35 2.86
CA THR A 77 7.40 11.60 2.57
C THR A 77 8.26 11.67 3.84
N GLN A 78 7.62 11.83 4.99
CA GLN A 78 8.19 11.61 6.31
C GLN A 78 7.33 10.59 7.07
N PRO A 79 7.95 9.79 7.97
CA PRO A 79 7.19 8.83 8.75
C PRO A 79 6.03 9.48 9.50
N LYS A 80 4.80 9.04 9.21
CA LYS A 80 3.57 9.58 9.79
C LYS A 80 2.67 8.44 10.27
N GLU A 81 2.06 8.63 11.43
CA GLU A 81 1.05 7.71 11.95
C GLU A 81 -0.14 7.64 10.98
N ILE A 82 -0.51 6.41 10.59
CA ILE A 82 -1.59 6.17 9.61
C ILE A 82 -2.91 6.76 10.11
N GLY A 83 -3.22 6.57 11.39
CA GLY A 83 -4.46 7.04 12.01
C GLY A 83 -4.59 8.54 12.10
N ARG A 84 -3.50 9.29 11.96
CA ARG A 84 -3.48 10.74 12.17
C ARG A 84 -4.49 11.49 11.30
N GLU A 85 -4.66 11.06 10.04
CA GLU A 85 -5.50 11.76 9.07
C GLU A 85 -6.45 10.83 8.29
N ILE A 86 -6.48 9.54 8.60
CA ILE A 86 -7.22 8.52 7.83
C ILE A 86 -8.73 8.80 7.75
N ASP A 87 -9.29 9.49 8.72
CA ASP A 87 -10.72 9.83 8.80
C ASP A 87 -11.05 11.25 8.28
N ARG A 88 -10.10 11.91 7.64
CA ARG A 88 -10.33 13.22 7.03
C ARG A 88 -11.17 13.12 5.74
N TYR A 89 -12.45 12.82 5.90
CA TYR A 89 -13.40 12.67 4.78
C TYR A 89 -13.84 13.99 4.12
N ASP A 90 -13.37 15.14 4.63
CA ASP A 90 -13.34 16.42 3.93
C ASP A 90 -12.38 16.40 2.74
N PHE A 91 -11.35 15.55 2.76
CA PHE A 91 -10.46 15.27 1.64
C PHE A 91 -11.07 14.15 0.78
N VAL A 92 -11.42 14.48 -0.46
CA VAL A 92 -12.23 13.62 -1.35
C VAL A 92 -11.60 12.22 -1.57
N GLN A 93 -10.28 12.10 -1.59
CA GLN A 93 -9.62 10.81 -1.82
C GLN A 93 -9.81 9.86 -0.63
N LEU A 94 -9.67 10.35 0.60
CA LEU A 94 -9.94 9.53 1.79
C LEU A 94 -11.43 9.18 1.91
N LYS A 95 -12.32 10.08 1.45
CA LYS A 95 -13.74 9.77 1.36
C LYS A 95 -14.00 8.65 0.35
N ASN A 96 -13.42 8.72 -0.84
CA ASN A 96 -13.58 7.71 -1.89
C ASN A 96 -13.04 6.34 -1.44
N GLY A 97 -11.86 6.31 -0.82
CA GLY A 97 -11.19 5.09 -0.33
C GLY A 97 -11.72 4.56 1.00
N ASN A 98 -12.60 5.30 1.69
CA ASN A 98 -12.97 5.03 3.08
C ASN A 98 -11.73 4.94 4.00
N GLY A 99 -10.69 5.71 3.67
CA GLY A 99 -9.35 5.68 4.22
C GLY A 99 -8.31 5.65 3.09
N TYR A 100 -7.11 5.15 3.37
CA TYR A 100 -6.09 4.98 2.34
C TYR A 100 -6.36 3.72 1.52
N ASP A 101 -6.46 3.89 0.21
CA ASP A 101 -6.51 2.83 -0.80
C ASP A 101 -6.09 3.42 -2.15
N HIS A 102 -4.82 3.81 -2.24
CA HIS A 102 -4.32 4.60 -3.36
C HIS A 102 -2.95 4.12 -3.81
N ASN A 103 -2.70 4.25 -5.10
CA ASN A 103 -1.39 4.01 -5.71
C ASN A 103 -0.51 5.26 -5.60
N PHE A 104 0.65 5.11 -4.99
CA PHE A 104 1.70 6.12 -4.89
C PHE A 104 2.73 5.92 -6.01
N VAL A 105 3.16 7.03 -6.61
CA VAL A 105 4.16 7.06 -7.69
C VAL A 105 5.55 7.10 -7.07
N LEU A 106 6.27 5.98 -7.14
CA LEU A 106 7.56 5.83 -6.47
C LEU A 106 8.68 6.67 -7.13
N ASN A 107 9.47 7.32 -6.30
CA ASN A 107 10.66 8.06 -6.74
C ASN A 107 11.86 7.14 -6.99
N THR A 108 11.80 5.88 -6.61
CA THR A 108 12.91 4.90 -6.70
C THR A 108 13.29 4.53 -8.14
N LYS A 109 12.36 4.70 -9.08
CA LYS A 109 12.58 4.39 -10.52
C LYS A 109 13.12 2.99 -10.78
N GLY A 110 12.66 2.01 -9.98
CA GLY A 110 13.08 0.62 -10.08
C GLY A 110 14.41 0.29 -9.42
N ASP A 111 14.99 1.19 -8.65
CA ASP A 111 16.22 0.94 -7.90
C ASP A 111 15.93 0.08 -6.64
N LEU A 112 16.31 -1.18 -6.71
CA LEU A 112 16.17 -2.16 -5.63
C LEU A 112 17.09 -1.89 -4.41
N SER A 113 17.98 -0.91 -4.47
CA SER A 113 18.81 -0.52 -3.33
C SER A 113 18.22 0.63 -2.52
N THR A 114 17.15 1.24 -3.00
CA THR A 114 16.48 2.38 -2.38
C THR A 114 15.15 1.95 -1.74
N VAL A 115 14.93 2.33 -0.49
CA VAL A 115 13.67 2.05 0.21
C VAL A 115 12.50 2.76 -0.50
N ALA A 116 11.51 1.98 -0.95
CA ALA A 116 10.29 2.47 -1.56
C ALA A 116 9.23 2.84 -0.51
N ALA A 117 9.09 2.00 0.53
CA ALA A 117 8.20 2.26 1.66
C ALA A 117 8.75 1.64 2.94
N ARG A 118 8.32 2.17 4.08
CA ARG A 118 8.63 1.62 5.40
C ARG A 118 7.39 1.69 6.29
N LEU A 119 7.06 0.56 6.90
CA LEU A 119 6.03 0.46 7.92
C LEU A 119 6.67 0.04 9.24
N SER A 120 6.33 0.70 10.35
CA SER A 120 6.84 0.32 11.65
C SER A 120 5.76 0.38 12.72
N SER A 121 5.85 -0.53 13.70
CA SER A 121 4.97 -0.53 14.87
C SER A 121 5.72 0.03 16.08
N PRO A 122 5.21 1.10 16.70
CA PRO A 122 5.78 1.62 17.95
C PRO A 122 5.68 0.62 19.11
N GLU A 123 4.66 -0.24 19.10
CA GLU A 123 4.39 -1.22 20.16
C GLU A 123 5.42 -2.35 20.17
N SER A 124 5.69 -2.95 18.99
CA SER A 124 6.59 -4.12 18.88
C SER A 124 8.03 -3.75 18.54
N GLY A 125 8.26 -2.56 17.96
CA GLY A 125 9.54 -2.14 17.41
C GLY A 125 9.87 -2.82 16.07
N ILE A 126 8.96 -3.63 15.51
CA ILE A 126 9.17 -4.27 14.20
C ILE A 126 9.10 -3.22 13.10
N VAL A 127 10.05 -3.31 12.16
CA VAL A 127 10.13 -2.48 10.96
C VAL A 127 10.09 -3.37 9.74
N LEU A 128 9.22 -3.04 8.80
CA LEU A 128 9.12 -3.62 7.46
C LEU A 128 9.57 -2.59 6.43
N GLU A 129 10.58 -2.92 5.64
CA GLU A 129 11.01 -2.12 4.51
C GLU A 129 10.67 -2.81 3.20
N VAL A 130 10.22 -2.03 2.22
CA VAL A 130 9.87 -2.50 0.88
C VAL A 130 10.86 -1.93 -0.12
N TYR A 131 11.44 -2.82 -0.92
CA TYR A 131 12.27 -2.52 -2.08
C TYR A 131 11.61 -3.12 -3.30
N THR A 132 11.58 -2.42 -4.42
CA THR A 132 10.86 -2.88 -5.61
C THR A 132 11.41 -2.26 -6.88
N ASP A 133 11.34 -2.99 -7.97
CA ASP A 133 11.54 -2.50 -9.34
C ASP A 133 10.25 -1.96 -9.98
N GLU A 134 9.11 -2.08 -9.29
CA GLU A 134 7.83 -1.55 -9.75
C GLU A 134 7.74 -0.01 -9.63
N PRO A 135 7.01 0.66 -10.53
CA PRO A 135 6.90 2.12 -10.54
C PRO A 135 5.96 2.69 -9.47
N GLY A 136 5.12 1.86 -8.89
CA GLY A 136 4.11 2.28 -7.92
C GLY A 136 3.92 1.32 -6.77
N ILE A 137 3.25 1.82 -5.75
CA ILE A 137 2.85 1.03 -4.59
C ILE A 137 1.44 1.43 -4.14
N GLN A 138 0.53 0.45 -4.10
CA GLN A 138 -0.77 0.63 -3.45
C GLN A 138 -0.59 0.54 -1.95
N VAL A 139 -1.11 1.54 -1.26
CA VAL A 139 -1.24 1.52 0.20
C VAL A 139 -2.73 1.35 0.52
N TYR A 140 -3.08 0.20 1.10
CA TYR A 140 -4.44 -0.12 1.52
C TYR A 140 -4.47 -0.41 3.02
N THR A 141 -5.36 0.27 3.73
CA THR A 141 -5.40 0.23 5.21
C THR A 141 -6.51 -0.66 5.77
N GLY A 142 -6.93 -1.68 5.03
CA GLY A 142 -7.92 -2.65 5.51
C GLY A 142 -9.30 -2.02 5.77
N ASN A 143 -9.68 -0.99 5.00
CA ASN A 143 -10.86 -0.16 5.24
C ASN A 143 -12.18 -0.94 5.16
N PHE A 144 -12.21 -2.06 4.42
CA PHE A 144 -13.40 -2.88 4.18
C PHE A 144 -13.41 -4.19 4.98
N LEU A 145 -12.45 -4.39 5.87
CA LEU A 145 -12.53 -5.45 6.88
C LEU A 145 -13.62 -5.07 7.88
N ASP A 146 -14.60 -5.94 8.09
CA ASP A 146 -15.83 -5.63 8.83
C ASP A 146 -16.08 -6.54 10.04
N GLY A 147 -15.11 -7.40 10.37
CA GLY A 147 -15.23 -8.34 11.47
C GLY A 147 -16.03 -9.61 11.13
N THR A 148 -16.47 -9.80 9.89
CA THR A 148 -17.16 -11.02 9.47
C THR A 148 -16.20 -12.16 9.15
N VAL A 149 -14.96 -11.85 8.77
CA VAL A 149 -13.92 -12.82 8.44
C VAL A 149 -13.20 -13.28 9.70
N LYS A 150 -13.22 -14.59 9.93
CA LYS A 150 -12.48 -15.26 11.00
C LYS A 150 -11.26 -15.97 10.41
N GLY A 151 -10.10 -15.51 10.77
CA GLY A 151 -8.83 -16.06 10.30
C GLY A 151 -8.26 -17.17 11.16
N LYS A 152 -6.95 -17.39 11.03
CA LYS A 152 -6.20 -18.38 11.81
C LYS A 152 -6.40 -18.15 13.32
N LYS A 153 -6.42 -19.23 14.10
CA LYS A 153 -6.62 -19.20 15.57
C LYS A 153 -7.93 -18.51 16.00
N GLY A 154 -8.90 -18.35 15.10
CA GLY A 154 -10.19 -17.74 15.41
C GLY A 154 -10.17 -16.23 15.55
N VAL A 155 -9.09 -15.56 15.14
CA VAL A 155 -8.99 -14.09 15.16
C VAL A 155 -9.97 -13.49 14.17
N VAL A 156 -10.70 -12.49 14.62
CA VAL A 156 -11.62 -11.69 13.79
C VAL A 156 -10.87 -10.45 13.30
N TYR A 157 -10.94 -10.19 11.99
CA TYR A 157 -10.30 -9.04 11.39
C TYR A 157 -11.30 -7.89 11.24
N ASN A 158 -11.13 -6.89 12.11
CA ASN A 158 -11.94 -5.67 12.09
C ASN A 158 -11.37 -4.63 11.11
N GLN A 159 -12.14 -3.59 10.87
CA GLN A 159 -11.71 -2.47 10.04
C GLN A 159 -10.33 -1.97 10.51
N ARG A 160 -9.43 -1.77 9.53
CA ARG A 160 -8.07 -1.24 9.76
C ARG A 160 -7.16 -2.13 10.61
N ALA A 161 -7.48 -3.42 10.72
CA ALA A 161 -6.63 -4.37 11.45
C ALA A 161 -5.30 -4.66 10.75
N SER A 162 -5.07 -4.11 9.55
CA SER A 162 -3.85 -4.37 8.77
C SER A 162 -3.60 -3.32 7.70
N VAL A 163 -2.38 -3.34 7.17
CA VAL A 163 -1.92 -2.51 6.05
C VAL A 163 -1.40 -3.41 4.94
N CYS A 164 -1.80 -3.15 3.69
CA CYS A 164 -1.23 -3.78 2.51
C CYS A 164 -0.31 -2.79 1.80
N LEU A 165 0.83 -3.29 1.35
CA LEU A 165 1.85 -2.56 0.59
C LEU A 165 2.08 -3.35 -0.70
N GLU A 166 1.42 -2.93 -1.78
CA GLU A 166 1.29 -3.71 -3.00
C GLU A 166 2.06 -3.02 -4.12
N THR A 167 3.28 -3.48 -4.37
CA THR A 167 4.11 -2.95 -5.45
C THR A 167 3.54 -3.39 -6.79
N GLN A 168 3.46 -2.47 -7.77
CA GLN A 168 2.69 -2.67 -8.98
C GLN A 168 2.98 -1.63 -10.06
N HIS A 169 2.58 -1.93 -11.30
CA HIS A 169 2.27 -0.90 -12.29
C HIS A 169 1.00 -0.16 -11.88
N PHE A 170 0.85 1.10 -12.32
CA PHE A 170 -0.31 1.90 -11.92
C PHE A 170 -1.62 1.27 -12.40
N PRO A 171 -2.67 1.23 -11.55
CA PRO A 171 -3.97 0.69 -11.93
C PRO A 171 -4.54 1.38 -13.17
N ASP A 172 -5.08 0.58 -14.11
CA ASP A 172 -5.64 1.04 -15.39
C ASP A 172 -4.61 1.60 -16.40
N SER A 173 -3.32 1.30 -16.23
CA SER A 173 -2.25 1.73 -17.15
C SER A 173 -2.54 1.48 -18.63
N PRO A 174 -3.17 0.36 -19.07
CA PRO A 174 -3.46 0.15 -20.48
C PRO A 174 -4.37 1.22 -21.11
N ASN A 175 -5.18 1.89 -20.30
CA ASN A 175 -6.10 2.95 -20.73
C ASN A 175 -5.53 4.36 -20.43
N LYS A 176 -4.32 4.46 -19.89
CA LYS A 176 -3.66 5.71 -19.48
C LYS A 176 -2.30 5.85 -20.19
N PRO A 177 -2.26 6.10 -21.51
CA PRO A 177 -1.03 6.05 -22.31
C PRO A 177 0.00 7.14 -21.98
N ARG A 178 -0.29 8.01 -21.01
CA ARG A 178 0.62 9.05 -20.53
C ARG A 178 1.45 8.62 -19.31
N TRP A 179 1.19 7.44 -18.80
CA TRP A 179 1.90 6.85 -17.65
C TRP A 179 3.08 5.99 -18.11
#